data_fee4ee6b785f1e89cdee6d740099a291
#
_entry.id   fee4ee6b785f1e89cdee6d740099a291
#
_cell.length_a   1.000
_cell.length_b   1.000
_cell.length_c   1.000
_cell.angle_alpha   90.00
_cell.angle_beta   90.00
_cell.angle_gamma   90.00
#
_symmetry.space_group_name_H-M   'P 1'
#
loop_
_entity.id
_entity.type
_entity.pdbx_description
1 polymer ?
#
loop_
_entity_poly.entity_id
_entity_poly.type
_entity_poly.pdbx_seq_one_letter_code
_entity_poly.pdbx_strand_id
1 'polypeptide(L)'
;ARALQLSRDVLPKDHATLNAFPELVHRICLRDKDPACVVGASHALGAIDACERTLMKVPSVPPVPPFPEVPVDDVLFRALLRDSMVTSVREYTSWNQKVILDLLDGPLWDPRRFDEALVGSKFVRRLLAFYRPSHARYSALKKSDVAHQWTHIGVRLCRVLLHHSDGPRAITEERLLSDLRDAFEQSVQHTDSLFSSPNVQHTQVNGYFDMLAVFFACTTGQDMLMHSRLYTPWFALCQNEDDASVYIMCQLLSIMDLSSSSMSRILLERALTEAPEAVRLAATKRLTEALWLDNEPQAWAVSLLLTQILDHHVSVQEFAIHQLEQACRDPVMAQCAMQQGPPIELLARNTLFALLGLAEERGLTAMQHAGLLGPLAQVWYAREHIAYVARAEASLIKPSELPPHLYGQLARTPKGCAYLVELNVLPEWHDVLVSHACEAYDISLVARVKAALWACGHIGASNHGMDVLASHGLLNGLFRASQSPVVSVRGTLFFVCSLFTQCERGREVLASHGWTCSSTACLPRHRRTFVTLGASSPAAYQDMGSRLVSPRDEHEAHAAYLMAQLGNGVVAGSARRALVRYRKQCPSVFRQVPLLGRALHMMDHYSFRLAARRNVWSLLDECTLSLDTIKLLQQWRS
;
A
#
# COMPACT_ATOMS: atom_id res chain seq x y z
N ALA A 1 -29.57 -0.99 25.67
CA ALA A 1 -30.50 -1.26 24.58
C ALA A 1 -31.45 -0.07 24.33
N ARG A 2 -32.21 0.42 25.35
CA ARG A 2 -33.17 1.53 25.16
C ARG A 2 -32.48 2.86 24.77
N ALA A 3 -31.32 3.17 25.35
CA ALA A 3 -30.52 4.35 25.00
C ALA A 3 -29.96 4.29 23.57
N LEU A 4 -29.60 3.10 23.12
CA LEU A 4 -29.12 2.84 21.76
C LEU A 4 -30.25 2.87 20.70
N GLN A 5 -31.47 2.50 21.07
CA GLN A 5 -32.66 2.68 20.21
C GLN A 5 -33.06 4.14 20.03
N LEU A 6 -32.94 4.95 21.09
CA LEU A 6 -33.22 6.39 21.06
C LEU A 6 -32.16 7.16 20.22
N SER A 7 -30.92 6.68 20.16
CA SER A 7 -29.88 7.29 19.32
C SER A 7 -30.12 7.11 17.82
N ARG A 8 -30.93 6.12 17.41
CA ARG A 8 -31.29 5.87 16.00
C ARG A 8 -32.13 6.99 15.40
N ASP A 9 -32.93 7.68 16.22
CA ASP A 9 -33.87 8.72 15.79
C ASP A 9 -33.29 10.15 15.91
N VAL A 10 -32.12 10.31 16.54
CA VAL A 10 -31.51 11.60 16.91
C VAL A 10 -30.06 11.73 16.44
N LEU A 11 -29.60 10.93 15.48
CA LEU A 11 -28.23 11.06 14.94
C LEU A 11 -28.09 12.43 14.24
N PRO A 12 -27.24 13.33 14.76
CA PRO A 12 -27.01 14.62 14.13
C PRO A 12 -26.30 14.44 12.79
N LYS A 13 -26.70 15.25 11.82
CA LYS A 13 -26.13 15.25 10.47
C LYS A 13 -24.71 15.84 10.38
N ASP A 14 -24.07 16.14 11.51
CA ASP A 14 -22.76 16.77 11.57
C ASP A 14 -21.63 15.79 11.81
N HIS A 15 -20.62 15.84 10.94
CA HIS A 15 -19.44 14.97 10.88
C HIS A 15 -18.62 14.91 12.20
N ALA A 16 -18.60 15.97 12.99
CA ALA A 16 -17.78 16.07 14.21
C ALA A 16 -18.33 15.27 15.41
N THR A 17 -19.64 15.09 15.49
CA THR A 17 -20.31 14.31 16.54
C THR A 17 -20.36 12.81 16.26
N LEU A 18 -20.20 12.41 14.99
CA LEU A 18 -20.12 11.01 14.58
C LEU A 18 -18.83 10.31 15.03
N ASN A 19 -17.74 11.05 15.27
CA ASN A 19 -16.43 10.46 15.57
C ASN A 19 -16.28 9.92 17.02
N ALA A 20 -17.00 10.41 17.99
CA ALA A 20 -16.89 9.95 19.39
C ALA A 20 -17.84 8.79 19.73
N PHE A 21 -18.98 8.70 19.05
CA PHE A 21 -20.02 7.70 19.30
C PHE A 21 -19.68 6.30 18.79
N PRO A 22 -19.09 6.13 17.59
CA PRO A 22 -18.66 4.83 17.09
C PRO A 22 -17.69 4.12 18.02
N GLU A 23 -16.76 4.84 18.60
CA GLU A 23 -15.74 4.28 19.48
C GLU A 23 -16.33 3.68 20.78
N LEU A 24 -17.34 4.33 21.35
CA LEU A 24 -18.04 3.81 22.53
C LEU A 24 -18.86 2.57 22.19
N VAL A 25 -19.61 2.61 21.09
CA VAL A 25 -20.45 1.49 20.63
C VAL A 25 -19.57 0.31 20.22
N HIS A 26 -18.43 0.57 19.60
CA HIS A 26 -17.42 -0.39 19.24
C HIS A 26 -16.83 -1.10 20.47
N ARG A 27 -16.48 -0.34 21.53
CA ARG A 27 -16.05 -0.92 22.81
C ARG A 27 -17.11 -1.81 23.47
N ILE A 28 -18.40 -1.48 23.34
CA ILE A 28 -19.50 -2.32 23.86
C ILE A 28 -19.57 -3.62 23.07
N CYS A 29 -19.47 -3.57 21.73
CA CYS A 29 -19.47 -4.77 20.90
C CYS A 29 -18.33 -5.73 21.25
N LEU A 30 -17.13 -5.19 21.56
CA LEU A 30 -15.95 -5.99 21.85
C LEU A 30 -15.87 -6.53 23.28
N ARG A 31 -16.46 -5.83 24.26
CA ARG A 31 -16.22 -6.13 25.68
C ARG A 31 -17.44 -6.65 26.42
N ASP A 32 -18.65 -6.46 25.90
CA ASP A 32 -19.85 -6.88 26.59
C ASP A 32 -20.11 -8.37 26.33
N LYS A 33 -20.32 -9.12 27.43
CA LYS A 33 -20.63 -10.55 27.38
C LYS A 33 -22.12 -10.83 27.20
N ASP A 34 -22.98 -9.79 27.31
CA ASP A 34 -24.41 -9.93 27.08
C ASP A 34 -24.73 -9.91 25.58
N PRO A 35 -25.24 -11.02 25.00
CA PRO A 35 -25.59 -11.10 23.60
C PRO A 35 -26.59 -10.00 23.16
N ALA A 36 -27.51 -9.59 24.04
CA ALA A 36 -28.48 -8.55 23.75
C ALA A 36 -27.83 -7.17 23.60
N CYS A 37 -26.81 -6.87 24.41
CA CYS A 37 -26.03 -5.65 24.30
C CYS A 37 -25.17 -5.65 23.03
N VAL A 38 -24.53 -6.76 22.69
CA VAL A 38 -23.74 -6.91 21.47
C VAL A 38 -24.60 -6.73 20.22
N VAL A 39 -25.79 -7.35 20.18
CA VAL A 39 -26.75 -7.21 19.07
C VAL A 39 -27.25 -5.77 18.96
N GLY A 40 -27.59 -5.12 20.08
CA GLY A 40 -28.03 -3.73 20.09
C GLY A 40 -26.95 -2.75 19.63
N ALA A 41 -25.70 -2.97 20.06
CA ALA A 41 -24.55 -2.19 19.66
C ALA A 41 -24.21 -2.43 18.15
N SER A 42 -24.31 -3.66 17.68
CA SER A 42 -24.13 -4.01 16.26
C SER A 42 -25.15 -3.33 15.36
N HIS A 43 -26.42 -3.23 15.79
CA HIS A 43 -27.44 -2.48 15.05
C HIS A 43 -27.16 -0.97 15.01
N ALA A 44 -26.65 -0.39 16.09
CA ALA A 44 -26.29 1.02 16.10
C ALA A 44 -25.09 1.31 15.17
N LEU A 45 -24.08 0.43 15.15
CA LEU A 45 -22.96 0.54 14.21
C LEU A 45 -23.41 0.39 12.76
N GLY A 46 -24.31 -0.52 12.47
CA GLY A 46 -24.88 -0.65 11.14
C GLY A 46 -25.63 0.59 10.65
N ALA A 47 -26.25 1.35 11.56
CA ALA A 47 -26.87 2.63 11.22
C ALA A 47 -25.82 3.73 10.96
N ILE A 48 -24.71 3.71 11.69
CA ILE A 48 -23.55 4.60 11.47
C ILE A 48 -22.91 4.29 10.13
N ASP A 49 -22.67 3.01 9.82
CA ASP A 49 -22.14 2.57 8.52
C ASP A 49 -23.01 3.00 7.34
N ALA A 50 -24.33 2.93 7.47
CA ALA A 50 -25.23 3.39 6.43
C ALA A 50 -25.05 4.90 6.15
N CYS A 51 -24.73 5.70 7.18
CA CYS A 51 -24.42 7.11 7.00
C CYS A 51 -23.02 7.33 6.37
N GLU A 52 -22.01 6.59 6.81
CA GLU A 52 -20.64 6.70 6.25
C GLU A 52 -20.57 6.22 4.81
N ARG A 53 -21.30 5.14 4.46
CA ARG A 53 -21.36 4.61 3.09
C ARG A 53 -21.97 5.59 2.09
N THR A 54 -22.93 6.41 2.51
CA THR A 54 -23.44 7.51 1.66
C THR A 54 -22.39 8.58 1.38
N LEU A 55 -21.40 8.72 2.25
CA LEU A 55 -20.29 9.67 2.09
C LEU A 55 -19.12 9.08 1.29
N MET A 56 -18.86 7.76 1.39
CA MET A 56 -17.69 7.11 0.80
C MET A 56 -17.87 6.54 -0.61
N LYS A 57 -18.99 6.81 -1.29
CA LYS A 57 -19.26 6.34 -2.68
C LYS A 57 -19.11 4.82 -2.92
N VAL A 58 -19.35 4.00 -1.89
CA VAL A 58 -19.40 2.54 -2.10
C VAL A 58 -20.57 2.21 -3.01
N PRO A 59 -20.42 1.35 -4.03
CA PRO A 59 -21.50 1.02 -4.92
C PRO A 59 -22.66 0.38 -4.14
N SER A 60 -23.86 0.91 -4.32
CA SER A 60 -25.07 0.37 -3.68
C SER A 60 -25.40 -1.03 -4.17
N VAL A 61 -25.11 -1.27 -5.45
CA VAL A 61 -25.33 -2.55 -6.13
C VAL A 61 -24.09 -2.94 -6.94
N PRO A 62 -23.89 -4.24 -7.25
CA PRO A 62 -22.78 -4.68 -8.08
C PRO A 62 -22.75 -3.95 -9.43
N PRO A 63 -21.56 -3.51 -9.90
CA PRO A 63 -21.46 -2.87 -11.20
C PRO A 63 -21.83 -3.84 -12.31
N VAL A 64 -22.56 -3.32 -13.30
CA VAL A 64 -22.88 -4.07 -14.52
C VAL A 64 -21.58 -4.38 -15.26
N PRO A 65 -21.27 -5.65 -15.57
CA PRO A 65 -20.09 -5.97 -16.33
C PRO A 65 -20.20 -5.38 -17.75
N PRO A 66 -19.07 -5.02 -18.38
CA PRO A 66 -19.05 -4.57 -19.76
C PRO A 66 -19.31 -5.77 -20.69
N PHE A 67 -20.58 -6.09 -20.91
CA PHE A 67 -20.95 -7.09 -21.91
C PHE A 67 -21.15 -6.42 -23.26
N PRO A 68 -20.83 -7.11 -24.38
CA PRO A 68 -21.24 -6.65 -25.69
C PRO A 68 -22.79 -6.62 -25.68
N GLU A 69 -23.36 -5.47 -26.01
CA GLU A 69 -24.80 -5.30 -26.23
C GLU A 69 -25.22 -6.15 -27.43
N VAL A 70 -25.38 -7.44 -27.22
CA VAL A 70 -26.08 -8.27 -28.20
C VAL A 70 -27.58 -8.02 -27.98
N PRO A 71 -28.27 -7.38 -28.90
CA PRO A 71 -29.69 -7.14 -28.78
C PRO A 71 -30.41 -8.50 -28.84
N VAL A 72 -30.75 -9.01 -27.67
CA VAL A 72 -31.55 -10.23 -27.54
C VAL A 72 -33.01 -9.81 -27.61
N ASP A 73 -33.76 -10.24 -28.62
CA ASP A 73 -35.19 -9.99 -28.68
C ASP A 73 -35.97 -10.85 -27.68
N ASP A 74 -37.23 -10.54 -27.45
CA ASP A 74 -38.08 -11.24 -26.48
C ASP A 74 -38.32 -12.71 -26.86
N VAL A 75 -38.34 -13.03 -28.17
CA VAL A 75 -38.51 -14.39 -28.65
C VAL A 75 -37.30 -15.23 -28.35
N LEU A 76 -36.11 -14.69 -28.62
CA LEU A 76 -34.83 -15.33 -28.31
C LEU A 76 -34.66 -15.49 -26.81
N PHE A 77 -35.01 -14.46 -26.02
CA PHE A 77 -34.94 -14.55 -24.56
C PHE A 77 -35.77 -15.70 -23.99
N ARG A 78 -37.03 -15.85 -24.46
CA ARG A 78 -37.90 -16.96 -24.04
C ARG A 78 -37.37 -18.31 -24.53
N ALA A 79 -36.76 -18.35 -25.70
CA ALA A 79 -36.10 -19.55 -26.19
C ALA A 79 -34.93 -19.95 -25.26
N LEU A 80 -34.04 -19.01 -24.90
CA LEU A 80 -32.93 -19.24 -23.96
C LEU A 80 -33.44 -19.73 -22.60
N LEU A 81 -34.52 -19.15 -22.05
CA LEU A 81 -35.13 -19.63 -20.82
C LEU A 81 -35.59 -21.09 -20.90
N ARG A 82 -36.14 -21.52 -22.04
CA ARG A 82 -36.52 -22.93 -22.26
C ARG A 82 -35.33 -23.82 -22.45
N ASP A 83 -34.34 -23.39 -23.23
CA ASP A 83 -33.12 -24.14 -23.57
C ASP A 83 -32.19 -24.32 -22.35
N SER A 84 -32.35 -23.45 -21.34
CA SER A 84 -31.69 -23.63 -20.05
C SER A 84 -32.14 -24.89 -19.28
N MET A 85 -33.32 -25.41 -19.63
CA MET A 85 -34.01 -26.54 -19.01
C MET A 85 -34.41 -26.32 -17.53
N VAL A 86 -34.05 -25.19 -16.91
CA VAL A 86 -34.36 -24.87 -15.51
C VAL A 86 -35.85 -24.82 -15.24
N THR A 87 -36.64 -24.29 -16.20
CA THR A 87 -38.09 -24.13 -16.06
C THR A 87 -38.88 -25.41 -16.36
N SER A 88 -38.33 -26.30 -17.19
CA SER A 88 -39.01 -27.52 -17.68
C SER A 88 -38.67 -28.77 -16.89
N VAL A 89 -37.43 -28.92 -16.43
CA VAL A 89 -36.95 -30.13 -15.76
C VAL A 89 -36.59 -29.83 -14.29
N ARG A 90 -36.99 -30.75 -13.39
CA ARG A 90 -36.67 -30.58 -11.95
C ARG A 90 -35.23 -30.96 -11.60
N GLU A 91 -34.63 -31.86 -12.36
CA GLU A 91 -33.30 -32.37 -12.11
C GLU A 91 -32.24 -31.45 -12.71
N TYR A 92 -31.38 -30.91 -11.84
CA TYR A 92 -30.32 -29.99 -12.22
C TYR A 92 -29.26 -30.62 -13.16
N THR A 93 -29.13 -31.95 -13.17
CA THR A 93 -28.20 -32.68 -14.05
C THR A 93 -28.52 -32.50 -15.54
N SER A 94 -29.79 -32.18 -15.84
CA SER A 94 -30.26 -31.91 -17.20
C SER A 94 -30.23 -30.44 -17.59
N TRP A 95 -29.82 -29.55 -16.66
CA TRP A 95 -29.81 -28.10 -16.92
C TRP A 95 -28.58 -27.72 -17.76
N ASN A 96 -28.78 -26.83 -18.71
CA ASN A 96 -27.70 -26.37 -19.57
C ASN A 96 -26.94 -25.18 -18.94
N GLN A 97 -25.82 -25.50 -18.30
CA GLN A 97 -24.98 -24.51 -17.61
C GLN A 97 -24.52 -23.36 -18.50
N LYS A 98 -24.19 -23.64 -19.77
CA LYS A 98 -23.74 -22.61 -20.71
C LYS A 98 -24.84 -21.59 -20.99
N VAL A 99 -26.05 -22.05 -21.27
CA VAL A 99 -27.19 -21.18 -21.52
C VAL A 99 -27.59 -20.39 -20.27
N ILE A 100 -27.43 -20.99 -19.06
CA ILE A 100 -27.68 -20.30 -17.81
C ILE A 100 -26.65 -19.18 -17.62
N LEU A 101 -25.37 -19.42 -17.91
CA LEU A 101 -24.33 -18.39 -17.86
C LEU A 101 -24.59 -17.27 -18.87
N ASP A 102 -24.92 -17.61 -20.10
CA ASP A 102 -25.25 -16.64 -21.15
C ASP A 102 -26.43 -15.73 -20.74
N LEU A 103 -27.45 -16.29 -20.06
CA LEU A 103 -28.57 -15.53 -19.49
C LEU A 103 -28.14 -14.59 -18.35
N LEU A 104 -27.30 -15.09 -17.43
CA LEU A 104 -26.80 -14.33 -16.26
C LEU A 104 -25.77 -13.27 -16.65
N ASP A 105 -25.01 -13.49 -17.72
CA ASP A 105 -23.99 -12.56 -18.20
C ASP A 105 -24.53 -11.53 -19.18
N GLY A 106 -25.79 -11.65 -19.62
CA GLY A 106 -26.36 -10.76 -20.62
C GLY A 106 -27.79 -10.34 -20.27
N PRO A 107 -28.82 -11.06 -20.80
CA PRO A 107 -30.21 -10.57 -20.77
C PRO A 107 -30.79 -10.27 -19.39
N LEU A 108 -30.35 -10.95 -18.34
CA LEU A 108 -30.89 -10.78 -16.99
C LEU A 108 -30.43 -9.50 -16.27
N TRP A 109 -29.55 -8.70 -16.88
CA TRP A 109 -29.23 -7.36 -16.38
C TRP A 109 -30.28 -6.30 -16.77
N ASP A 110 -31.17 -6.61 -17.76
CA ASP A 110 -32.33 -5.77 -18.10
C ASP A 110 -33.44 -5.99 -17.06
N PRO A 111 -33.95 -4.94 -16.39
CA PRO A 111 -34.99 -5.06 -15.36
C PRO A 111 -36.26 -5.76 -15.83
N ARG A 112 -36.71 -5.52 -17.06
CA ARG A 112 -37.95 -6.14 -17.61
C ARG A 112 -37.76 -7.64 -17.76
N ARG A 113 -36.60 -8.07 -18.26
CA ARG A 113 -36.27 -9.49 -18.45
C ARG A 113 -36.06 -10.20 -17.15
N PHE A 114 -35.46 -9.51 -16.20
CA PHE A 114 -35.30 -10.02 -14.84
C PHE A 114 -36.67 -10.29 -14.19
N ASP A 115 -37.63 -9.37 -14.31
CA ASP A 115 -38.98 -9.56 -13.79
C ASP A 115 -39.70 -10.73 -14.47
N GLU A 116 -39.59 -10.89 -15.80
CA GLU A 116 -40.14 -12.05 -16.53
C GLU A 116 -39.47 -13.36 -16.05
N ALA A 117 -38.17 -13.36 -15.79
CA ALA A 117 -37.44 -14.54 -15.27
C ALA A 117 -37.78 -14.85 -13.81
N LEU A 118 -38.04 -13.84 -12.99
CA LEU A 118 -38.36 -13.99 -11.57
C LEU A 118 -39.82 -14.41 -11.34
N VAL A 119 -40.75 -13.69 -11.92
CA VAL A 119 -42.19 -13.83 -11.67
C VAL A 119 -42.86 -14.70 -12.73
N GLY A 120 -42.63 -14.41 -14.01
CA GLY A 120 -43.29 -15.07 -15.12
C GLY A 120 -42.90 -16.53 -15.30
N SER A 121 -41.61 -16.79 -15.46
CA SER A 121 -41.08 -18.15 -15.72
C SER A 121 -40.66 -18.91 -14.48
N LYS A 122 -40.49 -18.22 -13.34
CA LYS A 122 -39.93 -18.78 -12.09
C LYS A 122 -38.48 -19.30 -12.24
N PHE A 123 -37.79 -18.92 -13.30
CA PHE A 123 -36.41 -19.34 -13.58
C PHE A 123 -35.47 -19.00 -12.41
N VAL A 124 -35.46 -17.73 -11.98
CA VAL A 124 -34.62 -17.25 -10.89
C VAL A 124 -34.92 -17.96 -9.58
N ARG A 125 -36.22 -18.15 -9.24
CA ARG A 125 -36.60 -18.86 -8.01
C ARG A 125 -36.16 -20.30 -7.99
N ARG A 126 -36.29 -21.02 -9.12
CA ARG A 126 -35.83 -22.42 -9.22
C ARG A 126 -34.30 -22.54 -9.12
N LEU A 127 -33.59 -21.59 -9.72
CA LEU A 127 -32.14 -21.54 -9.64
C LEU A 127 -31.67 -21.22 -8.20
N LEU A 128 -32.32 -20.28 -7.51
CA LEU A 128 -32.07 -20.01 -6.09
C LEU A 128 -32.34 -21.24 -5.20
N ALA A 129 -33.47 -21.94 -5.44
CA ALA A 129 -33.83 -23.14 -4.69
C ALA A 129 -32.80 -24.28 -4.82
N PHE A 130 -32.02 -24.32 -5.92
CA PHE A 130 -30.91 -25.25 -6.10
C PHE A 130 -29.77 -24.95 -5.12
N TYR A 131 -29.48 -23.66 -4.84
CA TYR A 131 -28.40 -23.25 -3.94
C TYR A 131 -28.77 -23.25 -2.46
N ARG A 132 -30.01 -23.52 -2.09
CA ARG A 132 -30.40 -23.56 -0.69
C ARG A 132 -29.67 -24.65 0.07
N PRO A 133 -28.96 -24.31 1.17
CA PRO A 133 -28.29 -25.30 2.01
C PRO A 133 -29.20 -26.43 2.50
N SER A 134 -30.43 -26.08 2.95
CA SER A 134 -31.42 -27.04 3.45
C SER A 134 -31.87 -28.08 2.44
N HIS A 135 -31.75 -27.81 1.14
CA HIS A 135 -32.09 -28.75 0.07
C HIS A 135 -30.95 -29.71 -0.28
N ALA A 136 -29.74 -29.44 0.18
CA ALA A 136 -28.51 -30.23 -0.04
C ALA A 136 -28.22 -30.59 -1.52
N ARG A 137 -28.76 -29.82 -2.50
CA ARG A 137 -28.56 -30.12 -3.92
C ARG A 137 -27.21 -29.65 -4.41
N TYR A 138 -26.90 -28.37 -4.20
CA TYR A 138 -25.61 -27.80 -4.54
C TYR A 138 -24.51 -28.28 -3.59
N SER A 139 -24.77 -28.25 -2.29
CA SER A 139 -23.79 -28.62 -1.25
C SER A 139 -23.34 -30.08 -1.31
N ALA A 140 -24.15 -30.99 -1.84
CA ALA A 140 -23.81 -32.39 -2.00
C ALA A 140 -23.03 -32.71 -3.29
N LEU A 141 -22.83 -31.74 -4.20
CA LEU A 141 -22.05 -31.94 -5.41
C LEU A 141 -20.60 -32.26 -5.08
N LYS A 142 -20.11 -33.40 -5.60
CA LYS A 142 -18.68 -33.74 -5.49
C LYS A 142 -17.83 -32.77 -6.31
N LYS A 143 -16.64 -32.48 -5.84
CA LYS A 143 -15.68 -31.62 -6.53
C LYS A 143 -15.36 -32.19 -7.92
N SER A 144 -15.60 -31.41 -8.96
CA SER A 144 -15.23 -31.67 -10.36
C SER A 144 -15.28 -30.35 -11.13
N ASP A 145 -14.67 -30.29 -12.30
CA ASP A 145 -14.70 -29.08 -13.14
C ASP A 145 -16.13 -28.68 -13.52
N VAL A 146 -16.98 -29.64 -13.81
CA VAL A 146 -18.41 -29.41 -14.11
C VAL A 146 -19.15 -28.90 -12.87
N ALA A 147 -18.85 -29.42 -11.70
CA ALA A 147 -19.44 -28.95 -10.45
C ALA A 147 -18.95 -27.55 -10.06
N HIS A 148 -17.72 -27.20 -10.39
CA HIS A 148 -17.15 -25.87 -10.16
C HIS A 148 -17.85 -24.77 -11.00
N GLN A 149 -18.35 -25.11 -12.20
CA GLN A 149 -19.17 -24.19 -12.99
C GLN A 149 -20.46 -23.78 -12.27
N TRP A 150 -21.02 -24.64 -11.43
CA TRP A 150 -22.16 -24.27 -10.59
C TRP A 150 -21.82 -23.19 -9.57
N THR A 151 -20.61 -23.19 -9.03
CA THR A 151 -20.14 -22.10 -8.16
C THR A 151 -20.12 -20.77 -8.92
N HIS A 152 -19.59 -20.75 -10.14
CA HIS A 152 -19.59 -19.55 -10.99
C HIS A 152 -21.00 -19.07 -11.30
N ILE A 153 -21.92 -19.99 -11.61
CA ILE A 153 -23.33 -19.65 -11.84
C ILE A 153 -23.94 -19.01 -10.57
N GLY A 154 -23.69 -19.58 -9.39
CA GLY A 154 -24.17 -19.04 -8.12
C GLY A 154 -23.65 -17.63 -7.81
N VAL A 155 -22.36 -17.38 -8.04
CA VAL A 155 -21.74 -16.06 -7.90
C VAL A 155 -22.38 -15.04 -8.83
N ARG A 156 -22.60 -15.39 -10.12
CA ARG A 156 -23.23 -14.50 -11.10
C ARG A 156 -24.70 -14.26 -10.79
N LEU A 157 -25.42 -15.30 -10.35
CA LEU A 157 -26.79 -15.18 -9.89
C LEU A 157 -26.90 -14.18 -8.73
N CYS A 158 -26.03 -14.27 -7.73
CA CYS A 158 -26.02 -13.32 -6.61
C CYS A 158 -25.74 -11.89 -7.08
N ARG A 159 -24.83 -11.69 -8.06
CA ARG A 159 -24.57 -10.36 -8.64
C ARG A 159 -25.81 -9.78 -9.32
N VAL A 160 -26.44 -10.55 -10.18
CA VAL A 160 -27.68 -10.12 -10.88
C VAL A 160 -28.78 -9.81 -9.87
N LEU A 161 -28.97 -10.66 -8.86
CA LEU A 161 -30.00 -10.45 -7.82
C LEU A 161 -29.74 -9.17 -7.02
N LEU A 162 -28.52 -8.92 -6.60
CA LEU A 162 -28.18 -7.71 -5.85
C LEU A 162 -28.21 -6.44 -6.69
N HIS A 163 -28.15 -6.56 -8.02
CA HIS A 163 -28.27 -5.43 -8.93
C HIS A 163 -29.72 -4.92 -9.03
N HIS A 164 -30.72 -5.81 -9.01
CA HIS A 164 -32.13 -5.47 -9.17
C HIS A 164 -32.82 -5.22 -7.83
N SER A 165 -33.78 -4.28 -7.80
CA SER A 165 -34.53 -3.91 -6.59
C SER A 165 -35.32 -5.06 -5.97
N ASP A 166 -35.87 -5.97 -6.78
CA ASP A 166 -36.65 -7.12 -6.33
C ASP A 166 -35.79 -8.36 -5.99
N GLY A 167 -34.50 -8.32 -6.34
CA GLY A 167 -33.60 -9.43 -6.08
C GLY A 167 -33.35 -9.71 -4.60
N PRO A 168 -33.09 -8.71 -3.74
CA PRO A 168 -32.95 -8.90 -2.29
C PRO A 168 -34.19 -9.56 -1.66
N ARG A 169 -35.38 -9.17 -2.13
CA ARG A 169 -36.65 -9.79 -1.71
C ARG A 169 -36.71 -11.27 -2.11
N ALA A 170 -36.33 -11.59 -3.35
CA ALA A 170 -36.29 -12.96 -3.83
C ALA A 170 -35.33 -13.84 -3.04
N ILE A 171 -34.12 -13.35 -2.70
CA ILE A 171 -33.15 -14.04 -1.85
C ILE A 171 -33.73 -14.33 -0.47
N THR A 172 -34.47 -13.37 0.11
CA THR A 172 -35.10 -13.50 1.42
C THR A 172 -36.26 -14.50 1.40
N GLU A 173 -37.14 -14.41 0.38
CA GLU A 173 -38.27 -15.33 0.21
C GLU A 173 -37.80 -16.77 0.00
N GLU A 174 -36.74 -16.98 -0.77
CA GLU A 174 -36.14 -18.29 -1.01
C GLU A 174 -35.18 -18.75 0.11
N ARG A 175 -35.05 -17.99 1.20
CA ARG A 175 -34.35 -18.34 2.43
C ARG A 175 -32.85 -18.69 2.29
N LEU A 176 -32.16 -18.23 1.24
CA LEU A 176 -30.75 -18.57 1.02
C LEU A 176 -29.84 -18.18 2.21
N LEU A 177 -29.94 -16.91 2.66
CA LEU A 177 -29.10 -16.42 3.77
C LEU A 177 -29.55 -16.96 5.14
N SER A 178 -30.84 -17.19 5.35
CA SER A 178 -31.32 -17.78 6.61
C SER A 178 -30.89 -19.24 6.74
N ASP A 179 -30.96 -20.01 5.66
CA ASP A 179 -30.48 -21.41 5.66
C ASP A 179 -28.95 -21.48 5.87
N LEU A 180 -28.20 -20.50 5.30
CA LEU A 180 -26.74 -20.37 5.57
C LEU A 180 -26.46 -20.00 7.03
N ARG A 181 -27.24 -19.09 7.61
CA ARG A 181 -27.12 -18.77 9.05
C ARG A 181 -27.34 -20.00 9.90
N ASP A 182 -28.43 -20.75 9.63
CA ASP A 182 -28.76 -21.96 10.37
C ASP A 182 -27.62 -23.02 10.24
N ALA A 183 -26.98 -23.11 9.05
CA ALA A 183 -25.81 -23.98 8.83
C ALA A 183 -24.58 -23.54 9.64
N PHE A 184 -24.32 -22.23 9.75
CA PHE A 184 -23.24 -21.72 10.60
C PHE A 184 -23.56 -21.92 12.09
N GLU A 185 -24.81 -21.76 12.53
CA GLU A 185 -25.24 -22.05 13.89
C GLU A 185 -25.04 -23.53 14.25
N GLN A 186 -25.30 -24.46 13.31
CA GLN A 186 -25.01 -25.88 13.48
C GLN A 186 -23.51 -26.12 13.63
N SER A 187 -22.67 -25.39 12.90
CA SER A 187 -21.20 -25.46 13.07
C SER A 187 -20.76 -25.01 14.46
N VAL A 188 -21.36 -23.94 15.01
CA VAL A 188 -21.09 -23.50 16.39
C VAL A 188 -21.44 -24.57 17.42
N GLN A 189 -22.50 -25.33 17.18
CA GLN A 189 -23.00 -26.36 18.09
C GLN A 189 -22.33 -27.74 17.90
N HIS A 190 -21.36 -27.84 16.98
CA HIS A 190 -20.67 -29.10 16.63
C HIS A 190 -21.64 -30.24 16.22
N THR A 191 -22.81 -29.89 15.70
CA THR A 191 -23.77 -30.86 15.14
C THR A 191 -23.42 -31.16 13.68
N ASP A 192 -24.14 -32.09 13.02
CA ASP A 192 -23.93 -32.43 11.60
C ASP A 192 -23.92 -31.19 10.72
N SER A 193 -22.75 -30.58 10.59
CA SER A 193 -22.56 -29.29 9.97
C SER A 193 -22.35 -29.45 8.47
N LEU A 194 -22.97 -28.54 7.71
CA LEU A 194 -22.71 -28.34 6.28
C LEU A 194 -21.20 -28.19 5.99
N PHE A 195 -20.48 -27.49 6.86
CA PHE A 195 -19.05 -27.20 6.75
C PHE A 195 -18.14 -28.21 7.48
N SER A 196 -18.63 -29.44 7.67
CA SER A 196 -17.78 -30.51 8.22
C SER A 196 -16.57 -30.79 7.33
N SER A 197 -15.46 -31.26 7.93
CA SER A 197 -14.21 -31.54 7.21
C SER A 197 -14.38 -32.43 5.96
N PRO A 198 -15.16 -33.52 5.98
CA PRO A 198 -15.43 -34.31 4.79
C PRO A 198 -16.15 -33.52 3.68
N ASN A 199 -17.15 -32.72 4.04
CA ASN A 199 -17.89 -31.91 3.08
C ASN A 199 -16.98 -30.86 2.42
N VAL A 200 -16.20 -30.15 3.22
CA VAL A 200 -15.23 -29.14 2.75
C VAL A 200 -14.20 -29.76 1.78
N GLN A 201 -13.74 -30.99 2.05
CA GLN A 201 -12.76 -31.67 1.21
C GLN A 201 -13.34 -32.21 -0.09
N HIS A 202 -14.53 -32.75 -0.07
CA HIS A 202 -15.06 -33.57 -1.18
C HIS A 202 -16.20 -32.94 -1.96
N THR A 203 -16.83 -31.89 -1.43
CA THR A 203 -18.01 -31.25 -2.05
C THR A 203 -17.79 -29.78 -2.40
N GLN A 204 -18.80 -29.17 -3.06
CA GLN A 204 -18.78 -27.75 -3.49
C GLN A 204 -19.20 -26.76 -2.40
N VAL A 205 -19.24 -27.17 -1.13
CA VAL A 205 -19.66 -26.31 0.00
C VAL A 205 -18.88 -25.00 0.07
N ASN A 206 -17.60 -25.01 -0.31
CA ASN A 206 -16.75 -23.81 -0.32
C ASN A 206 -17.27 -22.69 -1.22
N GLY A 207 -18.01 -23.03 -2.28
CA GLY A 207 -18.57 -22.03 -3.18
C GLY A 207 -19.62 -21.11 -2.51
N TYR A 208 -20.11 -21.46 -1.32
CA TYR A 208 -20.93 -20.51 -0.56
C TYR A 208 -20.11 -19.30 -0.08
N PHE A 209 -18.82 -19.46 0.20
CA PHE A 209 -17.97 -18.32 0.51
C PHE A 209 -17.79 -17.41 -0.70
N ASP A 210 -17.63 -17.98 -1.91
CA ASP A 210 -17.54 -17.19 -3.14
C ASP A 210 -18.83 -16.40 -3.40
N MET A 211 -19.99 -16.99 -3.10
CA MET A 211 -21.27 -16.29 -3.17
C MET A 211 -21.37 -15.20 -2.11
N LEU A 212 -20.98 -15.46 -0.85
CA LEU A 212 -20.97 -14.47 0.23
C LEU A 212 -20.04 -13.28 -0.07
N ALA A 213 -18.94 -13.49 -0.78
CA ALA A 213 -18.05 -12.43 -1.22
C ALA A 213 -18.77 -11.35 -2.05
N VAL A 214 -19.79 -11.75 -2.84
CA VAL A 214 -20.59 -10.80 -3.62
C VAL A 214 -21.43 -9.88 -2.71
N PHE A 215 -21.92 -10.41 -1.58
CA PHE A 215 -22.67 -9.61 -0.62
C PHE A 215 -21.79 -8.60 0.12
N PHE A 216 -20.53 -8.94 0.38
CA PHE A 216 -19.58 -7.99 0.97
C PHE A 216 -19.21 -6.85 0.02
N ALA A 217 -19.27 -7.08 -1.29
CA ALA A 217 -18.80 -6.12 -2.29
C ALA A 217 -19.74 -4.92 -2.54
N CYS A 218 -20.95 -4.89 -1.95
CA CYS A 218 -21.91 -3.80 -2.13
C CYS A 218 -22.74 -3.54 -0.88
N THR A 219 -23.28 -2.33 -0.74
CA THR A 219 -24.03 -1.94 0.46
C THR A 219 -25.31 -2.72 0.64
N THR A 220 -26.06 -2.96 -0.45
CA THR A 220 -27.29 -3.79 -0.39
C THR A 220 -26.98 -5.19 0.14
N GLY A 221 -25.89 -5.81 -0.32
CA GLY A 221 -25.47 -7.12 0.15
C GLY A 221 -25.08 -7.11 1.62
N GLN A 222 -24.31 -6.12 2.07
CA GLN A 222 -23.92 -5.96 3.47
C GLN A 222 -25.13 -5.77 4.39
N ASP A 223 -26.11 -4.97 3.97
CA ASP A 223 -27.38 -4.80 4.70
C ASP A 223 -28.16 -6.12 4.82
N MET A 224 -28.16 -6.94 3.77
CA MET A 224 -28.79 -8.26 3.81
C MET A 224 -28.08 -9.23 4.76
N LEU A 225 -26.73 -9.23 4.79
CA LEU A 225 -25.97 -10.03 5.76
C LEU A 225 -26.32 -9.66 7.20
N MET A 226 -26.46 -8.36 7.47
CA MET A 226 -26.86 -7.86 8.78
C MET A 226 -28.30 -8.25 9.15
N HIS A 227 -29.26 -8.00 8.26
CA HIS A 227 -30.67 -8.32 8.50
C HIS A 227 -30.89 -9.84 8.66
N SER A 228 -30.11 -10.66 7.97
CA SER A 228 -30.13 -12.13 8.11
C SER A 228 -29.45 -12.62 9.39
N ARG A 229 -28.84 -11.76 10.20
CA ARG A 229 -28.12 -12.07 11.44
C ARG A 229 -26.95 -13.07 11.27
N LEU A 230 -26.29 -13.06 10.13
CA LEU A 230 -25.17 -13.96 9.85
C LEU A 230 -23.95 -13.67 10.74
N TYR A 231 -23.76 -12.42 11.15
CA TYR A 231 -22.65 -12.06 12.05
C TYR A 231 -22.76 -12.72 13.44
N THR A 232 -23.99 -13.08 13.89
CA THR A 232 -24.17 -13.72 15.20
C THR A 232 -23.42 -15.06 15.31
N PRO A 233 -23.65 -16.07 14.44
CA PRO A 233 -22.88 -17.30 14.48
C PRO A 233 -21.39 -17.06 14.15
N TRP A 234 -21.03 -16.10 13.29
CA TRP A 234 -19.63 -15.80 12.99
C TRP A 234 -18.86 -15.30 14.21
N PHE A 235 -19.46 -14.45 15.04
CA PHE A 235 -18.87 -14.04 16.32
C PHE A 235 -18.67 -15.22 17.27
N ALA A 236 -19.62 -16.16 17.31
CA ALA A 236 -19.49 -17.35 18.13
C ALA A 236 -18.38 -18.29 17.63
N LEU A 237 -18.24 -18.46 16.31
CA LEU A 237 -17.17 -19.25 15.69
C LEU A 237 -15.76 -18.75 16.00
N CYS A 238 -15.59 -17.43 16.28
CA CYS A 238 -14.30 -16.87 16.68
C CYS A 238 -13.71 -17.51 17.94
N GLN A 239 -14.53 -18.08 18.82
CA GLN A 239 -14.09 -18.64 20.10
C GLN A 239 -13.89 -20.16 20.04
N ASN A 240 -14.28 -20.78 18.95
CA ASN A 240 -14.19 -22.23 18.80
C ASN A 240 -12.79 -22.64 18.29
N GLU A 241 -12.21 -23.70 18.87
CA GLU A 241 -10.88 -24.20 18.52
C GLU A 241 -10.91 -25.39 17.56
N ASP A 242 -12.10 -25.88 17.18
CA ASP A 242 -12.23 -27.01 16.26
C ASP A 242 -11.85 -26.65 14.82
N ASP A 243 -11.30 -27.61 14.09
CA ASP A 243 -10.78 -27.44 12.73
C ASP A 243 -11.82 -26.86 11.76
N ALA A 244 -13.10 -27.19 11.91
CA ALA A 244 -14.16 -26.70 11.05
C ALA A 244 -14.42 -25.21 11.29
N SER A 245 -14.52 -24.78 12.55
CA SER A 245 -14.68 -23.39 12.94
C SER A 245 -13.48 -22.54 12.51
N VAL A 246 -12.25 -23.04 12.73
CA VAL A 246 -11.02 -22.39 12.27
C VAL A 246 -11.03 -22.20 10.75
N TYR A 247 -11.41 -23.24 10.01
CA TYR A 247 -11.50 -23.17 8.56
C TYR A 247 -12.53 -22.13 8.10
N ILE A 248 -13.75 -22.19 8.66
CA ILE A 248 -14.83 -21.24 8.34
C ILE A 248 -14.35 -19.79 8.57
N MET A 249 -13.73 -19.53 9.72
CA MET A 249 -13.26 -18.20 10.07
C MET A 249 -12.16 -17.71 9.12
N CYS A 250 -11.20 -18.56 8.74
CA CYS A 250 -10.18 -18.22 7.77
C CYS A 250 -10.78 -17.88 6.39
N GLN A 251 -11.80 -18.62 5.94
CA GLN A 251 -12.50 -18.33 4.68
C GLN A 251 -13.28 -17.02 4.74
N LEU A 252 -14.02 -16.78 5.82
CA LEU A 252 -14.77 -15.53 6.01
C LEU A 252 -13.84 -14.32 6.03
N LEU A 253 -12.75 -14.37 6.77
CA LEU A 253 -11.75 -13.30 6.83
C LEU A 253 -11.17 -12.98 5.44
N SER A 254 -10.98 -13.97 4.59
CA SER A 254 -10.42 -13.78 3.25
C SER A 254 -11.35 -13.04 2.28
N ILE A 255 -12.66 -13.13 2.47
CA ILE A 255 -13.67 -12.56 1.57
C ILE A 255 -14.29 -11.25 2.06
N MET A 256 -14.12 -10.91 3.35
CA MET A 256 -14.72 -9.71 3.92
C MET A 256 -14.17 -8.43 3.31
N ASP A 257 -15.04 -7.47 3.04
CA ASP A 257 -14.63 -6.10 2.75
C ASP A 257 -14.39 -5.33 4.07
N LEU A 258 -13.16 -4.85 4.23
CA LEU A 258 -12.72 -4.08 5.40
C LEU A 258 -12.74 -2.57 5.13
N SER A 259 -12.95 -2.14 3.89
CA SER A 259 -12.93 -0.73 3.51
C SER A 259 -14.21 -0.01 3.94
N SER A 260 -15.35 -0.67 3.77
CA SER A 260 -16.67 -0.04 3.87
C SER A 260 -17.56 -0.59 4.98
N SER A 261 -17.20 -1.69 5.64
CA SER A 261 -18.06 -2.36 6.63
C SER A 261 -17.47 -2.34 8.03
N SER A 262 -18.11 -1.63 8.98
CA SER A 262 -17.70 -1.65 10.39
C SER A 262 -17.93 -3.01 11.03
N MET A 263 -18.97 -3.75 10.62
CA MET A 263 -19.22 -5.10 11.15
C MET A 263 -18.11 -6.08 10.78
N SER A 264 -17.58 -5.99 9.56
CA SER A 264 -16.41 -6.78 9.15
C SER A 264 -15.17 -6.42 9.95
N ARG A 265 -14.96 -5.11 10.23
CA ARG A 265 -13.84 -4.67 11.08
C ARG A 265 -13.98 -5.18 12.52
N ILE A 266 -15.19 -5.14 13.10
CA ILE A 266 -15.45 -5.68 14.45
C ILE A 266 -15.17 -7.19 14.49
N LEU A 267 -15.61 -7.93 13.47
CA LEU A 267 -15.34 -9.37 13.40
C LEU A 267 -13.84 -9.64 13.26
N LEU A 268 -13.14 -8.83 12.46
CA LEU A 268 -11.68 -8.90 12.35
C LEU A 268 -11.00 -8.64 13.71
N GLU A 269 -11.37 -7.56 14.42
CA GLU A 269 -10.79 -7.23 15.72
C GLU A 269 -11.03 -8.35 16.75
N ARG A 270 -12.22 -8.92 16.74
CA ARG A 270 -12.54 -10.05 17.59
C ARG A 270 -11.74 -11.30 17.24
N ALA A 271 -11.56 -11.56 15.93
CA ALA A 271 -10.70 -12.62 15.44
C ALA A 271 -9.22 -12.42 15.82
N LEU A 272 -8.75 -11.17 15.86
CA LEU A 272 -7.39 -10.83 16.29
C LEU A 272 -7.14 -11.03 17.79
N THR A 273 -8.19 -10.99 18.64
CA THR A 273 -8.05 -11.00 20.10
C THR A 273 -8.48 -12.32 20.76
N GLU A 274 -9.58 -12.90 20.31
CA GLU A 274 -10.24 -14.01 20.99
C GLU A 274 -10.10 -15.36 20.28
N ALA A 275 -9.71 -15.36 19.00
CA ALA A 275 -9.69 -16.58 18.20
C ALA A 275 -8.44 -17.44 18.42
N PRO A 276 -8.45 -18.72 18.00
CA PRO A 276 -7.28 -19.59 17.97
C PRO A 276 -6.12 -19.02 17.15
N GLU A 277 -4.89 -19.45 17.42
CA GLU A 277 -3.66 -18.96 16.75
C GLU A 277 -3.77 -18.88 15.23
N ALA A 278 -4.26 -19.95 14.59
CA ALA A 278 -4.37 -20.02 13.14
C ALA A 278 -5.32 -18.94 12.57
N VAL A 279 -6.41 -18.66 13.27
CA VAL A 279 -7.37 -17.61 12.89
C VAL A 279 -6.77 -16.23 13.14
N ARG A 280 -6.07 -16.02 14.29
CA ARG A 280 -5.38 -14.74 14.55
C ARG A 280 -4.31 -14.45 13.51
N LEU A 281 -3.55 -15.46 13.09
CA LEU A 281 -2.56 -15.32 12.02
C LEU A 281 -3.23 -14.95 10.67
N ALA A 282 -4.34 -15.61 10.32
CA ALA A 282 -5.11 -15.30 9.13
C ALA A 282 -5.72 -13.88 9.20
N ALA A 283 -6.24 -13.50 10.37
CA ALA A 283 -6.75 -12.15 10.61
C ALA A 283 -5.66 -11.08 10.49
N THR A 284 -4.46 -11.34 11.05
CA THR A 284 -3.30 -10.46 10.93
C THR A 284 -2.86 -10.32 9.47
N LYS A 285 -2.86 -11.42 8.71
CA LYS A 285 -2.59 -11.39 7.28
C LYS A 285 -3.61 -10.53 6.53
N ARG A 286 -4.90 -10.70 6.81
CA ARG A 286 -5.97 -9.91 6.20
C ARG A 286 -5.87 -8.43 6.56
N LEU A 287 -5.49 -8.12 7.81
CA LEU A 287 -5.26 -6.76 8.27
C LEU A 287 -4.17 -6.04 7.47
N THR A 288 -3.11 -6.76 7.07
CA THR A 288 -2.02 -6.15 6.28
C THR A 288 -2.47 -5.67 4.90
N GLU A 289 -3.48 -6.30 4.31
CA GLU A 289 -4.08 -5.86 3.04
C GLU A 289 -4.88 -4.56 3.21
N ALA A 290 -5.37 -4.29 4.42
CA ALA A 290 -6.12 -3.08 4.76
C ALA A 290 -5.24 -1.91 5.26
N LEU A 291 -3.91 -2.06 5.31
CA LEU A 291 -3.00 -0.98 5.72
C LEU A 291 -3.05 0.23 4.78
N TRP A 292 -3.36 -0.01 3.51
CA TRP A 292 -3.45 1.02 2.48
C TRP A 292 -4.84 0.99 1.84
N LEU A 293 -5.56 2.11 1.91
CA LEU A 293 -6.78 2.35 1.13
C LEU A 293 -6.60 3.67 0.36
N ASP A 294 -6.93 3.67 -0.91
CA ASP A 294 -6.80 4.84 -1.81
C ASP A 294 -5.43 5.52 -1.76
N ASN A 295 -4.37 4.73 -1.57
CA ASN A 295 -2.98 5.17 -1.38
C ASN A 295 -2.72 5.97 -0.09
N GLU A 296 -3.61 5.89 0.88
CA GLU A 296 -3.43 6.48 2.22
C GLU A 296 -3.31 5.40 3.28
N PRO A 297 -2.39 5.56 4.28
CA PRO A 297 -2.27 4.61 5.38
C PRO A 297 -3.49 4.69 6.29
N GLN A 298 -3.99 3.53 6.68
CA GLN A 298 -5.15 3.41 7.55
C GLN A 298 -4.73 3.31 9.01
N ALA A 299 -4.88 4.39 9.76
CA ALA A 299 -4.48 4.48 11.16
C ALA A 299 -5.09 3.38 12.05
N TRP A 300 -6.36 3.01 11.83
CA TRP A 300 -7.02 1.93 12.56
C TRP A 300 -6.35 0.57 12.31
N ALA A 301 -5.97 0.28 11.07
CA ALA A 301 -5.32 -0.97 10.71
C ALA A 301 -3.89 -1.04 11.27
N VAL A 302 -3.17 0.08 11.23
CA VAL A 302 -1.85 0.20 11.84
C VAL A 302 -1.92 0.01 13.36
N SER A 303 -2.90 0.62 14.03
CA SER A 303 -3.11 0.47 15.47
C SER A 303 -3.36 -0.99 15.85
N LEU A 304 -4.23 -1.69 15.12
CA LEU A 304 -4.49 -3.12 15.35
C LEU A 304 -3.25 -3.99 15.09
N LEU A 305 -2.48 -3.67 14.04
CA LEU A 305 -1.25 -4.42 13.75
C LEU A 305 -0.19 -4.24 14.86
N LEU A 306 -0.10 -3.04 15.44
CA LEU A 306 0.74 -2.78 16.60
C LEU A 306 0.32 -3.60 17.83
N THR A 307 -0.97 -3.86 18.03
CA THR A 307 -1.42 -4.73 19.12
C THR A 307 -1.04 -6.20 18.91
N GLN A 308 -0.98 -6.66 17.66
CA GLN A 308 -0.59 -8.04 17.34
C GLN A 308 0.89 -8.34 17.61
N ILE A 309 1.72 -7.33 17.75
CA ILE A 309 3.13 -7.48 18.19
C ILE A 309 3.21 -8.01 19.63
N LEU A 310 2.17 -7.79 20.42
CA LEU A 310 2.06 -8.25 21.80
C LEU A 310 1.24 -9.54 21.93
N ASP A 311 0.92 -10.24 20.84
CA ASP A 311 0.21 -11.52 20.87
C ASP A 311 0.98 -12.55 21.71
N HIS A 312 0.27 -13.52 22.29
CA HIS A 312 0.91 -14.57 23.10
C HIS A 312 1.71 -15.57 22.25
N HIS A 313 1.41 -15.69 20.95
CA HIS A 313 2.07 -16.61 20.04
C HIS A 313 3.13 -15.93 19.19
N VAL A 314 4.33 -16.48 19.22
CA VAL A 314 5.51 -15.95 18.50
C VAL A 314 5.27 -15.86 17.00
N SER A 315 4.54 -16.82 16.41
CA SER A 315 4.20 -16.83 14.98
C SER A 315 3.41 -15.59 14.55
N VAL A 316 2.44 -15.15 15.36
CA VAL A 316 1.64 -13.93 15.10
C VAL A 316 2.50 -12.69 15.31
N GLN A 317 3.29 -12.65 16.41
CA GLN A 317 4.21 -11.52 16.69
C GLN A 317 5.20 -11.30 15.55
N GLU A 318 5.93 -12.34 15.14
CA GLU A 318 6.96 -12.25 14.10
C GLU A 318 6.36 -11.85 12.76
N PHE A 319 5.20 -12.40 12.42
CA PHE A 319 4.49 -12.01 11.21
C PHE A 319 4.08 -10.53 11.24
N ALA A 320 3.49 -10.06 12.34
CA ALA A 320 3.07 -8.66 12.51
C ALA A 320 4.28 -7.71 12.42
N ILE A 321 5.38 -8.02 13.11
CA ILE A 321 6.62 -7.23 13.07
C ILE A 321 7.15 -7.15 11.64
N HIS A 322 7.25 -8.29 10.95
CA HIS A 322 7.78 -8.34 9.59
C HIS A 322 6.93 -7.53 8.60
N GLN A 323 5.60 -7.63 8.70
CA GLN A 323 4.70 -6.88 7.84
C GLN A 323 4.78 -5.38 8.11
N LEU A 324 4.85 -4.99 9.38
CA LEU A 324 4.98 -3.58 9.76
C LEU A 324 6.34 -3.01 9.30
N GLU A 325 7.44 -3.78 9.41
CA GLU A 325 8.74 -3.39 8.86
C GLU A 325 8.70 -3.15 7.35
N GLN A 326 8.04 -4.02 6.61
CA GLN A 326 7.89 -3.84 5.16
C GLN A 326 7.06 -2.60 4.84
N ALA A 327 5.95 -2.39 5.53
CA ALA A 327 5.07 -1.25 5.34
C ALA A 327 5.76 0.07 5.71
N CYS A 328 6.52 0.11 6.81
CA CYS A 328 7.25 1.29 7.29
C CYS A 328 8.50 1.66 6.46
N ARG A 329 8.78 0.94 5.37
CA ARG A 329 9.72 1.42 4.35
C ARG A 329 9.20 2.65 3.61
N ASP A 330 7.89 2.81 3.57
CA ASP A 330 7.26 4.06 3.13
C ASP A 330 7.24 5.07 4.29
N PRO A 331 7.74 6.31 4.11
CA PRO A 331 7.82 7.31 5.18
C PRO A 331 6.45 7.72 5.72
N VAL A 332 5.41 7.74 4.88
CA VAL A 332 4.06 8.13 5.31
C VAL A 332 3.50 7.08 6.25
N MET A 333 3.69 5.80 5.92
CA MET A 333 3.31 4.68 6.78
C MET A 333 4.13 4.68 8.08
N ALA A 334 5.44 4.92 8.00
CA ALA A 334 6.30 5.00 9.19
C ALA A 334 5.84 6.12 10.13
N GLN A 335 5.50 7.29 9.59
CA GLN A 335 4.94 8.39 10.37
C GLN A 335 3.60 8.02 11.01
N CYS A 336 2.71 7.39 10.25
CA CYS A 336 1.43 6.90 10.77
C CYS A 336 1.64 5.92 11.93
N ALA A 337 2.53 4.94 11.77
CA ALA A 337 2.84 3.96 12.82
C ALA A 337 3.39 4.61 14.10
N MET A 338 4.27 5.59 13.96
CA MET A 338 4.81 6.31 15.13
C MET A 338 3.75 7.14 15.84
N GLN A 339 2.81 7.75 15.10
CA GLN A 339 1.68 8.50 15.68
C GLN A 339 0.73 7.63 16.49
N GLN A 340 0.58 6.34 16.13
CA GLN A 340 -0.23 5.38 16.90
C GLN A 340 0.45 4.92 18.21
N GLY A 341 1.70 5.29 18.46
CA GLY A 341 2.41 4.97 19.69
C GLY A 341 2.81 3.48 19.78
N PRO A 342 3.84 3.05 19.04
CA PRO A 342 4.30 1.67 19.07
C PRO A 342 4.69 1.24 20.48
N PRO A 343 4.44 -0.04 20.87
CA PRO A 343 4.79 -0.54 22.19
C PRO A 343 6.31 -0.53 22.41
N ILE A 344 6.74 -0.31 23.65
CA ILE A 344 8.14 -0.22 24.03
C ILE A 344 8.92 -1.52 23.73
N GLU A 345 8.25 -2.65 23.79
CA GLU A 345 8.78 -3.97 23.45
C GLU A 345 9.21 -4.04 21.99
N LEU A 346 8.48 -3.40 21.08
CA LEU A 346 8.87 -3.29 19.69
C LEU A 346 10.12 -2.43 19.53
N LEU A 347 10.15 -1.27 20.19
CA LEU A 347 11.29 -0.36 20.16
C LEU A 347 12.55 -1.03 20.74
N ALA A 348 12.39 -1.87 21.75
CA ALA A 348 13.52 -2.59 22.38
C ALA A 348 14.10 -3.72 21.50
N ARG A 349 13.24 -4.39 20.72
CA ARG A 349 13.64 -5.58 19.95
C ARG A 349 13.99 -5.27 18.49
N ASN A 350 13.52 -4.15 17.96
CA ASN A 350 13.64 -3.85 16.55
C ASN A 350 14.33 -2.51 16.30
N THR A 351 15.52 -2.57 15.69
CA THR A 351 16.34 -1.39 15.43
C THR A 351 15.65 -0.37 14.52
N LEU A 352 14.87 -0.80 13.52
CA LEU A 352 14.17 0.11 12.64
C LEU A 352 13.15 0.95 13.42
N PHE A 353 12.31 0.32 14.22
CA PHE A 353 11.31 1.03 15.02
C PHE A 353 11.93 1.86 16.13
N ALA A 354 13.02 1.38 16.74
CA ALA A 354 13.81 2.19 17.64
C ALA A 354 14.26 3.50 16.98
N LEU A 355 14.83 3.42 15.80
CA LEU A 355 15.29 4.60 15.05
C LEU A 355 14.11 5.50 14.64
N LEU A 356 13.00 4.94 14.19
CA LEU A 356 11.81 5.73 13.84
C LEU A 356 11.22 6.42 15.06
N GLY A 357 11.19 5.75 16.22
CA GLY A 357 10.71 6.31 17.49
C GLY A 357 11.50 7.52 17.96
N LEU A 358 12.80 7.58 17.65
CA LEU A 358 13.65 8.73 18.00
C LEU A 358 13.27 10.04 17.29
N ALA A 359 12.56 9.95 16.17
CA ALA A 359 12.09 11.12 15.43
C ALA A 359 10.97 11.90 16.13
N GLU A 360 10.32 11.29 17.12
CA GLU A 360 9.18 11.83 17.87
C GLU A 360 9.55 12.02 19.35
N GLU A 361 9.15 13.14 19.95
CA GLU A 361 9.47 13.42 21.36
C GLU A 361 8.94 12.35 22.32
N ARG A 362 7.76 11.78 22.02
CA ARG A 362 7.14 10.71 22.84
C ARG A 362 7.98 9.45 22.80
N GLY A 363 8.41 9.01 21.61
CA GLY A 363 9.23 7.82 21.42
C GLY A 363 10.61 8.00 22.06
N LEU A 364 11.25 9.15 21.84
CA LEU A 364 12.53 9.49 22.48
C LEU A 364 12.43 9.44 24.02
N THR A 365 11.41 10.08 24.58
CA THR A 365 11.19 10.09 26.04
C THR A 365 10.92 8.68 26.58
N ALA A 366 10.10 7.88 25.90
CA ALA A 366 9.83 6.50 26.30
C ALA A 366 11.11 5.64 26.28
N MET A 367 11.94 5.75 25.26
CA MET A 367 13.20 5.03 25.15
C MET A 367 14.23 5.50 26.20
N GLN A 368 14.23 6.79 26.53
CA GLN A 368 15.08 7.34 27.57
C GLN A 368 14.68 6.79 28.96
N HIS A 369 13.38 6.81 29.30
CA HIS A 369 12.87 6.26 30.55
C HIS A 369 13.08 4.73 30.66
N ALA A 370 13.02 4.01 29.56
CA ALA A 370 13.29 2.58 29.51
C ALA A 370 14.79 2.22 29.51
N GLY A 371 15.69 3.21 29.50
CA GLY A 371 17.15 2.99 29.48
C GLY A 371 17.69 2.40 28.17
N LEU A 372 16.91 2.45 27.08
CA LEU A 372 17.27 1.85 25.78
C LEU A 372 18.18 2.73 24.92
N LEU A 373 18.17 4.04 25.18
CA LEU A 373 18.83 5.03 24.33
C LEU A 373 20.36 4.92 24.38
N GLY A 374 20.95 4.76 25.57
CA GLY A 374 22.39 4.61 25.75
C GLY A 374 22.98 3.38 25.04
N PRO A 375 22.44 2.16 25.30
CA PRO A 375 22.86 0.96 24.58
C PRO A 375 22.75 1.06 23.06
N LEU A 376 21.64 1.62 22.55
CA LEU A 376 21.45 1.83 21.11
C LEU A 376 22.52 2.76 20.53
N ALA A 377 22.81 3.88 21.20
CA ALA A 377 23.84 4.82 20.75
C ALA A 377 25.26 4.20 20.76
N GLN A 378 25.56 3.38 21.76
CA GLN A 378 26.85 2.67 21.85
C GLN A 378 27.02 1.65 20.73
N VAL A 379 25.99 0.83 20.46
CA VAL A 379 26.03 -0.16 19.37
C VAL A 379 26.14 0.56 18.02
N TRP A 380 25.38 1.65 17.84
CA TRP A 380 25.46 2.45 16.63
C TRP A 380 26.83 3.00 16.37
N TYR A 381 27.43 3.66 17.35
CA TYR A 381 28.77 4.22 17.25
C TYR A 381 29.84 3.14 16.96
N ALA A 382 29.79 2.02 17.66
CA ALA A 382 30.80 0.97 17.57
C ALA A 382 30.77 0.18 16.24
N ARG A 383 29.58 -0.02 15.64
CA ARG A 383 29.39 -0.92 14.49
C ARG A 383 28.63 -0.30 13.34
N GLU A 384 27.50 0.31 13.63
CA GLU A 384 26.52 0.68 12.62
C GLU A 384 26.91 1.96 11.89
N HIS A 385 27.61 2.88 12.53
CA HIS A 385 28.01 4.15 11.94
C HIS A 385 28.83 3.99 10.66
N ILE A 386 29.82 3.10 10.65
CA ILE A 386 30.59 2.80 9.43
C ILE A 386 29.83 1.86 8.49
N ALA A 387 29.16 0.85 9.04
CA ALA A 387 28.37 -0.09 8.23
C ALA A 387 27.21 0.60 7.47
N TYR A 388 26.72 1.73 7.98
CA TYR A 388 25.70 2.54 7.31
C TYR A 388 26.14 3.01 5.92
N VAL A 389 27.41 3.34 5.71
CA VAL A 389 27.95 3.79 4.42
C VAL A 389 27.61 2.77 3.31
N ALA A 390 27.89 1.49 3.55
CA ALA A 390 27.62 0.44 2.58
C ALA A 390 26.13 0.27 2.31
N ARG A 391 25.28 0.37 3.34
CA ARG A 391 23.81 0.29 3.19
C ARG A 391 23.26 1.48 2.41
N ALA A 392 23.70 2.70 2.74
CA ALA A 392 23.28 3.91 2.03
C ALA A 392 23.69 3.86 0.55
N GLU A 393 24.93 3.45 0.26
CA GLU A 393 25.41 3.33 -1.13
C GLU A 393 24.69 2.24 -1.92
N ALA A 394 24.34 1.12 -1.28
CA ALA A 394 23.53 0.07 -1.91
C ALA A 394 22.11 0.56 -2.24
N SER A 395 21.51 1.39 -1.38
CA SER A 395 20.17 1.95 -1.62
C SER A 395 20.16 3.01 -2.73
N LEU A 396 21.28 3.66 -3.03
CA LEU A 396 21.38 4.61 -4.16
C LEU A 396 21.32 3.92 -5.53
N ILE A 397 21.67 2.64 -5.61
CA ILE A 397 21.62 1.84 -6.85
C ILE A 397 20.18 1.40 -7.16
N LYS A 398 19.38 1.23 -6.13
CA LYS A 398 17.95 0.89 -6.23
C LYS A 398 17.13 2.13 -5.89
N PRO A 399 15.96 2.34 -6.48
CA PRO A 399 15.09 3.49 -6.16
C PRO A 399 14.43 3.36 -4.76
N SER A 400 15.07 2.66 -3.84
CA SER A 400 14.65 2.54 -2.45
C SER A 400 15.09 3.75 -1.64
N GLU A 401 14.35 4.08 -0.59
CA GLU A 401 14.68 5.16 0.32
C GLU A 401 15.94 4.85 1.13
N LEU A 402 16.63 5.92 1.52
CA LEU A 402 17.77 5.79 2.42
C LEU A 402 17.30 5.21 3.76
N PRO A 403 18.03 4.23 4.32
CA PRO A 403 17.68 3.70 5.63
C PRO A 403 17.77 4.79 6.72
N PRO A 404 16.93 4.74 7.76
CA PRO A 404 16.97 5.72 8.83
C PRO A 404 18.34 5.71 9.54
N HIS A 405 18.79 6.90 9.93
CA HIS A 405 20.08 7.12 10.56
C HIS A 405 19.89 7.61 12.00
N LEU A 406 20.54 6.99 12.99
CA LEU A 406 20.38 7.32 14.41
C LEU A 406 20.44 8.84 14.68
N TYR A 407 21.56 9.44 14.30
CA TYR A 407 21.81 10.85 14.58
C TYR A 407 20.86 11.78 13.82
N GLY A 408 20.43 11.36 12.62
CA GLY A 408 19.42 12.09 11.86
C GLY A 408 18.04 12.05 12.50
N GLN A 409 17.65 10.92 13.08
CA GLN A 409 16.38 10.81 13.80
C GLN A 409 16.41 11.64 15.10
N LEU A 410 17.50 11.59 15.86
CA LEU A 410 17.69 12.45 17.04
C LEU A 410 17.60 13.94 16.67
N ALA A 411 18.20 14.35 15.57
CA ALA A 411 18.24 15.74 15.14
C ALA A 411 16.88 16.33 14.72
N ARG A 412 15.81 15.54 14.66
CA ARG A 412 14.46 16.02 14.31
C ARG A 412 13.79 16.80 15.44
N THR A 413 14.19 16.57 16.67
CA THR A 413 13.58 17.22 17.85
C THR A 413 14.62 18.00 18.65
N PRO A 414 14.25 19.09 19.34
CA PRO A 414 15.15 19.83 20.21
C PRO A 414 15.78 18.97 21.32
N LYS A 415 14.99 18.07 21.94
CA LYS A 415 15.46 17.13 22.96
C LYS A 415 16.49 16.14 22.41
N GLY A 416 16.21 15.63 21.20
CA GLY A 416 17.15 14.73 20.53
C GLY A 416 18.44 15.43 20.13
N CYS A 417 18.39 16.71 19.73
CA CYS A 417 19.58 17.52 19.49
C CYS A 417 20.41 17.70 20.77
N ALA A 418 19.77 17.97 21.92
CA ALA A 418 20.48 18.06 23.19
C ALA A 418 21.20 16.74 23.52
N TYR A 419 20.49 15.61 23.37
CA TYR A 419 21.09 14.30 23.58
C TYR A 419 22.23 14.00 22.59
N LEU A 420 22.11 14.40 21.33
CA LEU A 420 23.15 14.26 20.31
C LEU A 420 24.44 15.00 20.71
N VAL A 421 24.33 16.19 21.30
CA VAL A 421 25.48 16.97 21.84
C VAL A 421 26.09 16.25 23.06
N GLU A 422 25.24 15.70 23.96
CA GLU A 422 25.71 14.92 25.12
C GLU A 422 26.52 13.67 24.74
N LEU A 423 26.24 13.05 23.57
CA LEU A 423 26.98 11.90 23.06
C LEU A 423 28.44 12.23 22.72
N ASN A 424 28.80 13.51 22.62
CA ASN A 424 30.18 14.01 22.38
C ASN A 424 30.88 13.40 21.13
N VAL A 425 30.10 13.07 20.08
CA VAL A 425 30.63 12.50 18.82
C VAL A 425 30.99 13.58 17.78
N LEU A 426 30.42 14.77 17.92
CA LEU A 426 30.60 15.87 16.97
C LEU A 426 32.04 16.36 16.83
N PRO A 427 32.85 16.51 17.91
CA PRO A 427 34.25 16.90 17.81
C PRO A 427 35.09 15.92 17.00
N GLU A 428 34.89 14.61 17.18
CA GLU A 428 35.61 13.60 16.40
C GLU A 428 35.34 13.74 14.90
N TRP A 429 34.06 13.93 14.52
CA TRP A 429 33.74 14.10 13.12
C TRP A 429 34.27 15.41 12.53
N HIS A 430 34.31 16.47 13.34
CA HIS A 430 34.95 17.72 12.94
C HIS A 430 36.44 17.46 12.60
N ASP A 431 37.16 16.79 13.46
CA ASP A 431 38.59 16.49 13.27
C ASP A 431 38.81 15.59 12.04
N VAL A 432 37.95 14.55 11.86
CA VAL A 432 38.00 13.66 10.71
C VAL A 432 37.77 14.44 9.40
N LEU A 433 36.78 15.32 9.35
CA LEU A 433 36.43 16.09 8.15
C LEU A 433 37.48 17.16 7.83
N VAL A 434 38.01 17.84 8.84
CA VAL A 434 39.04 18.89 8.64
C VAL A 434 40.38 18.29 8.23
N SER A 435 40.83 17.23 8.91
CA SER A 435 42.17 16.67 8.71
C SER A 435 42.24 15.70 7.52
N HIS A 436 41.17 14.91 7.26
CA HIS A 436 41.28 13.76 6.37
C HIS A 436 40.39 13.81 5.13
N ALA A 437 39.45 14.75 5.01
CA ALA A 437 38.54 14.79 3.86
C ALA A 437 39.28 14.96 2.51
N CYS A 438 40.41 15.66 2.49
CA CYS A 438 41.23 15.90 1.29
C CYS A 438 42.47 14.99 1.20
N GLU A 439 42.84 14.29 2.26
CA GLU A 439 44.12 13.55 2.38
C GLU A 439 43.90 12.02 2.41
N ALA A 440 42.68 11.56 2.46
CA ALA A 440 42.34 10.15 2.65
C ALA A 440 42.62 9.30 1.42
N TYR A 441 43.68 8.52 1.46
CA TYR A 441 43.99 7.47 0.47
C TYR A 441 43.76 6.06 1.03
N ASP A 442 43.74 5.90 2.36
CA ASP A 442 43.44 4.62 3.01
C ASP A 442 41.93 4.33 3.02
N ILE A 443 41.58 3.08 2.71
CA ILE A 443 40.18 2.62 2.61
C ILE A 443 39.43 2.79 3.94
N SER A 444 40.08 2.52 5.06
CA SER A 444 39.48 2.65 6.39
C SER A 444 39.20 4.12 6.72
N LEU A 445 40.12 4.99 6.36
CA LEU A 445 40.00 6.44 6.56
C LEU A 445 38.92 7.03 5.66
N VAL A 446 38.84 6.60 4.38
CA VAL A 446 37.78 6.97 3.45
C VAL A 446 36.41 6.57 4.01
N ALA A 447 36.31 5.36 4.60
CA ALA A 447 35.03 4.91 5.20
C ALA A 447 34.65 5.79 6.40
N ARG A 448 35.58 6.18 7.25
CA ARG A 448 35.32 7.09 8.39
C ARG A 448 34.89 8.48 7.93
N VAL A 449 35.57 9.06 6.92
CA VAL A 449 35.17 10.35 6.32
C VAL A 449 33.75 10.27 5.74
N LYS A 450 33.43 9.22 5.00
CA LYS A 450 32.08 9.02 4.43
C LYS A 450 31.03 8.83 5.52
N ALA A 451 31.36 8.09 6.60
CA ALA A 451 30.45 7.92 7.73
C ALA A 451 30.12 9.25 8.42
N ALA A 452 31.16 10.09 8.66
CA ALA A 452 30.97 11.43 9.20
C ALA A 452 30.14 12.32 8.26
N LEU A 453 30.37 12.26 6.93
CA LEU A 453 29.58 12.99 5.95
C LEU A 453 28.10 12.54 5.97
N TRP A 454 27.81 11.25 6.00
CA TRP A 454 26.46 10.74 6.08
C TRP A 454 25.76 11.15 7.38
N ALA A 455 26.47 11.07 8.52
CA ALA A 455 25.93 11.54 9.80
C ALA A 455 25.55 13.02 9.75
N CYS A 456 26.46 13.88 9.27
CA CYS A 456 26.19 15.31 9.07
C CYS A 456 25.03 15.54 8.09
N GLY A 457 24.95 14.73 7.01
CA GLY A 457 23.86 14.82 6.04
C GLY A 457 22.50 14.60 6.65
N HIS A 458 22.37 13.55 7.44
CA HIS A 458 21.11 13.22 8.11
C HIS A 458 20.77 14.20 9.25
N ILE A 459 21.75 14.67 10.00
CA ILE A 459 21.55 15.70 11.03
C ILE A 459 21.06 17.00 10.37
N GLY A 460 21.73 17.45 9.33
CA GLY A 460 21.40 18.70 8.63
C GLY A 460 20.15 18.63 7.75
N ALA A 461 19.45 17.49 7.68
CA ALA A 461 18.15 17.37 7.05
C ALA A 461 17.01 18.03 7.86
N SER A 462 17.28 18.48 9.08
CA SER A 462 16.34 19.22 9.94
C SER A 462 16.89 20.61 10.30
N ASN A 463 16.00 21.55 10.62
CA ASN A 463 16.40 22.90 11.02
C ASN A 463 17.23 22.86 12.32
N HIS A 464 16.76 22.12 13.34
CA HIS A 464 17.45 21.97 14.61
C HIS A 464 18.83 21.31 14.46
N GLY A 465 18.91 20.27 13.65
CA GLY A 465 20.18 19.59 13.36
C GLY A 465 21.15 20.48 12.58
N MET A 466 20.67 21.31 11.66
CA MET A 466 21.52 22.26 10.93
C MET A 466 22.15 23.30 11.88
N ASP A 467 21.39 23.79 12.86
CA ASP A 467 21.90 24.70 13.87
C ASP A 467 22.99 24.02 14.75
N VAL A 468 22.82 22.73 15.08
CA VAL A 468 23.84 21.95 15.77
C VAL A 468 25.11 21.84 14.93
N LEU A 469 25.04 21.51 13.64
CA LEU A 469 26.21 21.44 12.75
C LEU A 469 26.91 22.79 12.62
N ALA A 470 26.16 23.85 12.51
CA ALA A 470 26.71 25.22 12.41
C ALA A 470 27.44 25.63 13.70
N SER A 471 26.84 25.43 14.88
CA SER A 471 27.40 25.81 16.17
C SER A 471 28.69 25.03 16.53
N HIS A 472 28.85 23.79 16.02
CA HIS A 472 30.03 22.97 16.23
C HIS A 472 31.06 23.07 15.08
N GLY A 473 30.89 23.98 14.12
CA GLY A 473 31.89 24.26 13.07
C GLY A 473 32.03 23.15 12.01
N LEU A 474 31.14 22.15 11.97
CA LEU A 474 31.22 21.01 11.06
C LEU A 474 31.08 21.37 9.59
N LEU A 475 30.35 22.46 9.26
CA LEU A 475 30.04 22.84 7.90
C LEU A 475 31.27 23.15 7.06
N ASN A 476 32.29 23.83 7.62
CA ASN A 476 33.51 24.17 6.90
C ASN A 476 34.29 22.92 6.49
N GLY A 477 34.48 21.97 7.41
CA GLY A 477 35.10 20.67 7.12
C GLY A 477 34.35 19.85 6.10
N LEU A 478 33.02 19.85 6.20
CA LEU A 478 32.13 19.13 5.29
C LEU A 478 32.24 19.67 3.85
N PHE A 479 32.13 20.97 3.61
CA PHE A 479 32.24 21.55 2.27
C PHE A 479 33.67 21.44 1.69
N ARG A 480 34.69 21.37 2.51
CA ARG A 480 36.08 21.10 2.09
C ARG A 480 36.21 19.74 1.40
N ALA A 481 35.34 18.76 1.72
CA ALA A 481 35.31 17.46 1.06
C ALA A 481 34.97 17.54 -0.43
N SER A 482 34.46 18.68 -0.94
CA SER A 482 34.28 18.90 -2.38
C SER A 482 35.61 18.89 -3.15
N GLN A 483 36.69 19.19 -2.50
CA GLN A 483 38.06 19.20 -3.06
C GLN A 483 38.79 17.87 -2.88
N SER A 484 38.16 16.86 -2.27
CA SER A 484 38.76 15.55 -2.06
C SER A 484 39.26 14.92 -3.37
N PRO A 485 40.48 14.36 -3.41
CA PRO A 485 40.93 13.59 -4.58
C PRO A 485 40.12 12.30 -4.77
N VAL A 486 39.48 11.81 -3.71
CA VAL A 486 38.69 10.58 -3.74
C VAL A 486 37.27 10.85 -4.30
N VAL A 487 37.00 10.35 -5.49
CA VAL A 487 35.72 10.57 -6.21
C VAL A 487 34.51 10.14 -5.38
N SER A 488 34.61 9.02 -4.66
CA SER A 488 33.52 8.53 -3.83
C SER A 488 33.17 9.44 -2.65
N VAL A 489 34.18 10.13 -2.07
CA VAL A 489 33.97 11.14 -1.01
C VAL A 489 33.20 12.34 -1.57
N ARG A 490 33.59 12.85 -2.76
CA ARG A 490 32.85 13.93 -3.44
C ARG A 490 31.43 13.53 -3.76
N GLY A 491 31.23 12.29 -4.24
CA GLY A 491 29.89 11.75 -4.50
C GLY A 491 29.03 11.68 -3.24
N THR A 492 29.60 11.22 -2.11
CA THR A 492 28.91 11.23 -0.81
C THR A 492 28.54 12.64 -0.39
N LEU A 493 29.44 13.61 -0.51
CA LEU A 493 29.14 15.01 -0.20
C LEU A 493 27.97 15.54 -1.03
N PHE A 494 27.94 15.22 -2.32
CA PHE A 494 26.84 15.65 -3.20
C PHE A 494 25.48 15.14 -2.69
N PHE A 495 25.40 13.86 -2.26
CA PHE A 495 24.18 13.31 -1.64
C PHE A 495 23.84 13.98 -0.32
N VAL A 496 24.84 14.22 0.52
CA VAL A 496 24.69 14.94 1.80
C VAL A 496 24.10 16.32 1.58
N CYS A 497 24.62 17.08 0.61
CA CYS A 497 24.05 18.38 0.25
C CYS A 497 22.58 18.25 -0.19
N SER A 498 22.18 17.16 -0.86
CA SER A 498 20.78 16.95 -1.21
C SER A 498 19.88 16.70 0.01
N LEU A 499 20.40 16.12 1.09
CA LEU A 499 19.67 15.96 2.35
C LEU A 499 19.42 17.31 3.03
N PHE A 500 20.38 18.23 2.99
CA PHE A 500 20.24 19.59 3.55
C PHE A 500 19.08 20.37 2.92
N THR A 501 18.74 20.06 1.67
CA THR A 501 17.61 20.74 0.99
C THR A 501 16.23 20.40 1.57
N GLN A 502 16.14 19.39 2.45
CA GLN A 502 14.90 18.99 3.08
C GLN A 502 14.38 20.04 4.10
N CYS A 503 15.27 20.89 4.63
CA CYS A 503 14.89 21.93 5.56
C CYS A 503 15.28 23.34 5.02
N GLU A 504 14.63 24.37 5.54
CA GLU A 504 14.84 25.76 5.10
C GLU A 504 16.26 26.23 5.45
N ARG A 505 16.66 25.98 6.70
CA ARG A 505 18.00 26.36 7.18
C ARG A 505 19.11 25.71 6.37
N GLY A 506 18.94 24.47 5.96
CA GLY A 506 19.91 23.76 5.11
C GLY A 506 20.02 24.38 3.70
N ARG A 507 18.92 24.86 3.12
CA ARG A 507 18.94 25.57 1.84
C ARG A 507 19.67 26.92 1.93
N GLU A 508 19.50 27.65 3.04
CA GLU A 508 20.22 28.90 3.29
C GLU A 508 21.73 28.65 3.42
N VAL A 509 22.11 27.63 4.17
CA VAL A 509 23.53 27.24 4.32
C VAL A 509 24.14 26.84 2.99
N LEU A 510 23.44 26.05 2.18
CA LEU A 510 23.92 25.69 0.84
C LEU A 510 24.09 26.93 -0.05
N ALA A 511 23.13 27.84 -0.05
CA ALA A 511 23.19 29.07 -0.82
C ALA A 511 24.37 29.96 -0.41
N SER A 512 24.66 30.10 0.90
CA SER A 512 25.80 30.86 1.41
C SER A 512 27.15 30.29 1.00
N HIS A 513 27.20 28.97 0.70
CA HIS A 513 28.41 28.28 0.21
C HIS A 513 28.44 28.11 -1.32
N GLY A 514 27.59 28.84 -2.05
CA GLY A 514 27.56 28.86 -3.52
C GLY A 514 26.87 27.67 -4.17
N TRP A 515 26.07 26.90 -3.42
CA TRP A 515 25.25 25.81 -3.96
C TRP A 515 23.85 26.31 -4.30
N THR A 516 23.33 25.88 -5.44
CA THR A 516 21.94 26.17 -5.83
C THR A 516 21.08 24.93 -5.65
N CYS A 517 19.89 25.15 -5.10
CA CYS A 517 18.92 24.07 -4.85
C CYS A 517 17.75 24.19 -5.81
N SER A 518 17.40 23.09 -6.47
CA SER A 518 16.18 23.02 -7.26
C SER A 518 15.25 21.91 -6.72
N SER A 519 14.03 22.26 -6.35
CA SER A 519 13.04 21.27 -5.94
C SER A 519 12.31 20.70 -7.16
N THR A 520 12.26 19.37 -7.27
CA THR A 520 11.43 18.71 -8.26
C THR A 520 10.02 18.56 -7.71
N ALA A 521 9.09 19.42 -8.18
CA ALA A 521 7.67 19.35 -7.79
C ALA A 521 6.90 18.17 -8.40
N CYS A 522 7.54 17.33 -9.21
CA CYS A 522 6.86 16.38 -10.10
C CYS A 522 6.65 14.95 -9.57
N LEU A 523 7.07 14.62 -8.35
CA LEU A 523 6.83 13.29 -7.79
C LEU A 523 6.25 13.39 -6.38
N PRO A 524 4.95 13.06 -6.19
CA PRO A 524 4.29 13.17 -4.87
C PRO A 524 4.91 12.28 -3.77
N ARG A 525 5.66 11.24 -4.13
CA ARG A 525 6.22 10.25 -3.20
C ARG A 525 7.71 10.40 -2.89
N HIS A 526 8.49 11.13 -3.70
CA HIS A 526 9.94 11.30 -3.48
C HIS A 526 10.38 12.71 -3.84
N ARG A 527 10.35 13.61 -2.88
CA ARG A 527 10.95 14.95 -3.03
C ARG A 527 12.47 14.81 -3.07
N ARG A 528 13.02 14.48 -4.23
CA ARG A 528 14.46 14.59 -4.46
C ARG A 528 14.77 16.00 -4.92
N THR A 529 15.59 16.70 -4.18
CA THR A 529 16.09 18.01 -4.57
C THR A 529 17.47 17.83 -5.20
N PHE A 530 17.66 18.39 -6.39
CA PHE A 530 18.97 18.41 -7.03
C PHE A 530 19.73 19.62 -6.55
N VAL A 531 21.02 19.44 -6.29
CA VAL A 531 21.94 20.47 -5.88
C VAL A 531 22.96 20.65 -6.99
N THR A 532 23.15 21.89 -7.44
CA THR A 532 24.14 22.24 -8.45
C THR A 532 25.01 23.38 -7.93
N LEU A 533 26.31 23.30 -8.23
CA LEU A 533 27.20 24.46 -8.04
C LEU A 533 26.79 25.54 -9.02
N GLY A 534 26.45 26.73 -8.50
CA GLY A 534 25.93 27.81 -9.25
C GLY A 534 26.87 28.30 -10.35
N ALA A 535 26.35 28.43 -11.55
CA ALA A 535 26.83 29.40 -12.53
C ALA A 535 25.74 29.71 -13.57
N SER A 536 25.38 30.95 -13.54
CA SER A 536 25.06 31.88 -14.65
C SER A 536 24.04 31.50 -15.72
N SER A 537 23.06 32.35 -15.74
CA SER A 537 22.28 32.95 -16.83
C SER A 537 21.06 32.24 -17.40
N PRO A 538 19.88 32.87 -17.14
CA PRO A 538 18.57 32.26 -17.44
C PRO A 538 17.99 32.54 -18.85
N ALA A 539 18.61 33.37 -19.68
CA ALA A 539 17.89 33.99 -20.81
C ALA A 539 17.66 33.09 -22.05
N ALA A 540 18.29 31.93 -22.12
CA ALA A 540 18.25 31.09 -23.34
C ALA A 540 17.20 29.99 -23.36
N TYR A 541 16.44 29.75 -22.26
CA TYR A 541 15.70 28.50 -22.04
C TYR A 541 14.17 28.61 -22.10
N GLN A 542 13.60 29.79 -22.33
CA GLN A 542 12.13 29.96 -22.21
C GLN A 542 11.29 29.34 -23.36
N ASP A 543 11.90 28.86 -24.43
CA ASP A 543 11.19 28.42 -25.64
C ASP A 543 11.26 26.91 -25.96
N MET A 544 11.64 26.05 -25.02
CA MET A 544 12.01 24.69 -25.35
C MET A 544 10.96 23.60 -25.09
N GLY A 545 9.88 23.86 -24.36
CA GLY A 545 8.86 22.86 -24.01
C GLY A 545 8.11 22.25 -25.20
N SER A 546 8.00 22.96 -26.31
CA SER A 546 7.29 22.48 -27.52
C SER A 546 8.17 21.78 -28.56
N ARG A 547 9.48 21.68 -28.35
CA ARG A 547 10.45 21.30 -29.41
C ARG A 547 11.12 19.94 -29.27
N LEU A 548 10.79 19.11 -28.28
CA LEU A 548 11.38 17.77 -28.16
C LEU A 548 10.79 16.72 -29.08
N VAL A 549 9.65 16.96 -29.67
CA VAL A 549 9.00 16.03 -30.60
C VAL A 549 9.85 15.85 -31.86
N SER A 550 10.60 16.89 -32.29
CA SER A 550 11.48 16.81 -33.44
C SER A 550 12.88 17.36 -33.12
N PRO A 551 13.97 16.76 -33.64
CA PRO A 551 15.31 17.34 -33.56
C PRO A 551 15.33 18.75 -34.15
N ARG A 552 16.14 19.65 -33.57
CA ARG A 552 16.23 21.04 -34.02
C ARG A 552 16.93 21.17 -35.37
N ASP A 553 17.92 20.34 -35.58
CA ASP A 553 18.75 20.32 -36.77
C ASP A 553 19.23 18.91 -37.08
N GLU A 554 19.84 18.74 -38.22
CA GLU A 554 20.39 17.46 -38.66
C GLU A 554 21.50 16.94 -37.75
N HIS A 555 22.24 17.82 -37.10
CA HIS A 555 23.33 17.44 -36.21
C HIS A 555 22.80 16.84 -34.90
N GLU A 556 21.76 17.43 -34.32
CA GLU A 556 21.06 16.87 -33.16
C GLU A 556 20.40 15.54 -33.49
N ALA A 557 19.74 15.45 -34.66
CA ALA A 557 19.12 14.23 -35.16
C ALA A 557 20.13 13.08 -35.34
N HIS A 558 21.29 13.39 -35.93
CA HIS A 558 22.34 12.42 -36.13
C HIS A 558 22.97 11.94 -34.82
N ALA A 559 23.24 12.84 -33.87
CA ALA A 559 23.74 12.47 -32.55
C ALA A 559 22.74 11.59 -31.78
N ALA A 560 21.44 11.96 -31.79
CA ALA A 560 20.38 11.19 -31.16
C ALA A 560 20.22 9.79 -31.82
N TYR A 561 20.27 9.70 -33.13
CA TYR A 561 20.26 8.42 -33.86
C TYR A 561 21.40 7.51 -33.41
N LEU A 562 22.63 8.01 -33.40
CA LEU A 562 23.79 7.24 -32.96
C LEU A 562 23.70 6.80 -31.50
N MET A 563 23.13 7.65 -30.62
CA MET A 563 22.87 7.29 -29.22
C MET A 563 21.86 6.16 -29.11
N ALA A 564 20.77 6.20 -29.88
CA ALA A 564 19.76 5.14 -29.90
C ALA A 564 20.39 3.78 -30.31
N GLN A 565 21.33 3.78 -31.22
CA GLN A 565 22.06 2.57 -31.67
C GLN A 565 22.91 1.92 -30.55
N LEU A 566 23.24 2.64 -29.46
CA LEU A 566 23.95 2.06 -28.32
C LEU A 566 23.09 1.03 -27.55
N GLY A 567 21.76 1.06 -27.70
CA GLY A 567 20.84 0.06 -27.15
C GLY A 567 20.90 -1.29 -27.90
N ASN A 568 21.34 -1.30 -29.13
CA ASN A 568 21.44 -2.50 -29.95
C ASN A 568 22.81 -3.19 -29.77
N GLY A 569 22.84 -4.37 -29.17
CA GLY A 569 24.07 -5.11 -28.87
C GLY A 569 24.99 -5.40 -30.06
N VAL A 570 24.43 -5.50 -31.27
CA VAL A 570 25.20 -5.79 -32.50
C VAL A 570 25.97 -4.57 -33.00
N VAL A 571 25.33 -3.40 -32.97
CA VAL A 571 25.90 -2.15 -33.52
C VAL A 571 26.46 -1.19 -32.48
N ALA A 572 26.29 -1.47 -31.20
CA ALA A 572 26.69 -0.58 -30.09
C ALA A 572 28.19 -0.19 -30.17
N GLY A 573 29.07 -1.14 -30.55
CA GLY A 573 30.52 -0.87 -30.67
C GLY A 573 30.85 0.10 -31.81
N SER A 574 30.19 -0.01 -32.96
CA SER A 574 30.36 0.90 -34.08
C SER A 574 29.75 2.25 -33.83
N ALA A 575 28.55 2.28 -33.24
CA ALA A 575 27.86 3.52 -32.81
C ALA A 575 28.69 4.33 -31.80
N ARG A 576 29.31 3.67 -30.82
CA ARG A 576 30.20 4.32 -29.87
C ARG A 576 31.38 5.00 -30.56
N ARG A 577 32.05 4.32 -31.49
CA ARG A 577 33.16 4.89 -32.23
C ARG A 577 32.73 6.06 -33.10
N ALA A 578 31.55 5.96 -33.70
CA ALA A 578 30.98 7.05 -34.50
C ALA A 578 30.65 8.26 -33.62
N LEU A 579 30.03 8.07 -32.45
CA LEU A 579 29.71 9.14 -31.51
C LEU A 579 30.96 9.87 -31.02
N VAL A 580 32.03 9.15 -30.66
CA VAL A 580 33.30 9.78 -30.23
C VAL A 580 33.92 10.60 -31.34
N ARG A 581 33.88 10.14 -32.59
CA ARG A 581 34.33 10.91 -33.75
C ARG A 581 33.45 12.14 -33.99
N TYR A 582 32.12 11.96 -33.90
CA TYR A 582 31.17 13.03 -34.15
C TYR A 582 31.25 14.13 -33.06
N ARG A 583 31.51 13.78 -31.81
CA ARG A 583 31.77 14.76 -30.73
C ARG A 583 33.00 15.61 -31.03
N LYS A 584 34.04 15.04 -31.61
CA LYS A 584 35.24 15.81 -32.02
C LYS A 584 34.98 16.75 -33.19
N GLN A 585 34.06 16.39 -34.09
CA GLN A 585 33.68 17.21 -35.24
C GLN A 585 32.71 18.32 -34.89
N CYS A 586 31.73 18.03 -34.04
CA CYS A 586 30.66 18.95 -33.67
C CYS A 586 30.48 19.04 -32.12
N PRO A 587 31.47 19.56 -31.36
CA PRO A 587 31.43 19.59 -29.90
C PRO A 587 30.28 20.43 -29.32
N SER A 588 29.85 21.46 -30.07
CA SER A 588 28.74 22.33 -29.65
C SER A 588 27.41 21.60 -29.50
N VAL A 589 27.16 20.54 -30.26
CA VAL A 589 25.92 19.75 -30.21
C VAL A 589 25.84 18.98 -28.89
N PHE A 590 26.96 18.49 -28.37
CA PHE A 590 27.02 17.70 -27.14
C PHE A 590 26.97 18.56 -25.87
N ARG A 591 27.02 19.86 -25.97
CA ARG A 591 26.82 20.82 -24.88
C ARG A 591 25.36 21.30 -24.76
N GLN A 592 24.52 20.89 -25.70
CA GLN A 592 23.14 21.37 -25.79
C GLN A 592 22.20 20.56 -24.90
N VAL A 593 21.36 21.27 -24.16
CA VAL A 593 20.35 20.70 -23.26
C VAL A 593 19.31 19.82 -23.98
N PRO A 594 18.83 20.15 -25.19
CA PRO A 594 17.93 19.26 -25.93
C PRO A 594 18.51 17.86 -26.17
N LEU A 595 19.77 17.77 -26.57
CA LEU A 595 20.42 16.47 -26.75
C LEU A 595 20.52 15.70 -25.42
N LEU A 596 20.79 16.40 -24.31
CA LEU A 596 20.77 15.80 -22.98
C LEU A 596 19.38 15.27 -22.63
N GLY A 597 18.32 16.06 -22.87
CA GLY A 597 16.94 15.64 -22.64
C GLY A 597 16.56 14.40 -23.44
N ARG A 598 16.95 14.36 -24.71
CA ARG A 598 16.73 13.17 -25.57
C ARG A 598 17.51 11.95 -25.07
N ALA A 599 18.75 12.15 -24.65
CA ALA A 599 19.57 11.07 -24.10
C ALA A 599 18.95 10.49 -22.83
N LEU A 600 18.44 11.34 -21.94
CA LEU A 600 17.73 10.92 -20.74
C LEU A 600 16.44 10.16 -21.10
N HIS A 601 15.64 10.69 -22.01
CA HIS A 601 14.44 10.01 -22.50
C HIS A 601 14.75 8.65 -23.10
N MET A 602 15.78 8.56 -23.94
CA MET A 602 16.22 7.28 -24.49
C MET A 602 16.70 6.31 -23.42
N MET A 603 17.44 6.77 -22.41
CA MET A 603 17.88 5.92 -21.29
C MET A 603 16.74 5.39 -20.42
N ASP A 604 15.62 6.10 -20.35
CA ASP A 604 14.41 5.66 -19.64
C ASP A 604 13.58 4.65 -20.47
N HIS A 605 13.48 4.84 -21.78
CA HIS A 605 12.60 4.05 -22.66
C HIS A 605 13.28 2.88 -23.36
N TYR A 606 14.60 2.91 -23.54
CA TYR A 606 15.37 1.83 -24.17
C TYR A 606 16.19 1.04 -23.17
N SER A 607 16.34 -0.27 -23.41
CA SER A 607 17.14 -1.17 -22.57
C SER A 607 18.65 -0.96 -22.76
N PHE A 608 19.17 0.17 -22.31
CA PHE A 608 20.61 0.43 -22.33
C PHE A 608 21.36 -0.39 -21.27
N ARG A 609 22.39 -1.13 -21.68
CA ARG A 609 23.36 -1.76 -20.76
C ARG A 609 24.15 -0.69 -20.02
N LEU A 610 24.63 -1.01 -18.80
CA LEU A 610 25.38 -0.06 -17.96
C LEU A 610 26.56 0.62 -18.68
N ALA A 611 27.29 -0.13 -19.52
CA ALA A 611 28.39 0.40 -20.32
C ALA A 611 27.92 1.45 -21.35
N ALA A 612 26.76 1.25 -21.98
CA ALA A 612 26.15 2.21 -22.90
C ALA A 612 25.71 3.49 -22.18
N ARG A 613 25.08 3.36 -21.01
CA ARG A 613 24.70 4.50 -20.14
C ARG A 613 25.91 5.33 -19.74
N ARG A 614 26.99 4.69 -19.30
CA ARG A 614 28.25 5.37 -18.97
C ARG A 614 28.86 6.11 -20.18
N ASN A 615 28.77 5.52 -21.37
CA ASN A 615 29.24 6.16 -22.60
C ASN A 615 28.42 7.41 -22.94
N VAL A 616 27.08 7.36 -22.83
CA VAL A 616 26.21 8.53 -23.05
C VAL A 616 26.57 9.64 -22.08
N TRP A 617 26.71 9.33 -20.78
CA TRP A 617 27.09 10.32 -19.79
C TRP A 617 28.47 10.94 -20.06
N SER A 618 29.47 10.15 -20.43
CA SER A 618 30.81 10.66 -20.75
C SER A 618 30.85 11.56 -21.99
N LEU A 619 29.86 11.44 -22.88
CA LEU A 619 29.74 12.31 -24.05
C LEU A 619 29.07 13.65 -23.73
N LEU A 620 28.27 13.70 -22.69
CA LEU A 620 27.47 14.86 -22.27
C LEU A 620 28.03 15.54 -21.00
N ASP A 621 29.25 15.19 -20.58
CA ASP A 621 29.90 15.70 -19.35
C ASP A 621 30.16 17.23 -19.36
N GLU A 622 30.16 17.83 -20.54
CA GLU A 622 30.30 19.29 -20.69
C GLU A 622 28.97 20.05 -20.71
N CYS A 623 27.82 19.33 -20.64
CA CYS A 623 26.53 19.98 -20.49
C CYS A 623 26.40 20.63 -19.11
N THR A 624 26.12 21.91 -19.07
CA THR A 624 25.82 22.64 -17.82
C THR A 624 24.33 22.48 -17.47
N LEU A 625 24.08 21.91 -16.28
CA LEU A 625 22.73 21.80 -15.73
C LEU A 625 22.41 23.05 -14.91
N SER A 626 21.65 23.99 -15.48
CA SER A 626 21.08 25.11 -14.76
C SER A 626 19.73 24.74 -14.15
N LEU A 627 19.22 25.56 -13.22
CA LEU A 627 17.88 25.44 -12.64
C LEU A 627 16.78 25.35 -13.72
N ASP A 628 16.91 26.16 -14.77
CA ASP A 628 15.96 26.19 -15.89
C ASP A 628 16.05 24.94 -16.75
N THR A 629 17.25 24.38 -16.89
CA THR A 629 17.47 23.08 -17.55
C THR A 629 16.75 21.96 -16.82
N ILE A 630 16.79 21.96 -15.50
CA ILE A 630 16.14 20.94 -14.67
C ILE A 630 14.61 21.07 -14.76
N LYS A 631 14.06 22.31 -14.69
CA LYS A 631 12.63 22.56 -14.90
C LYS A 631 12.16 22.09 -16.27
N LEU A 632 12.97 22.31 -17.28
CA LEU A 632 12.69 21.91 -18.65
C LEU A 632 12.69 20.38 -18.81
N LEU A 633 13.67 19.69 -18.23
CA LEU A 633 13.75 18.23 -18.21
C LEU A 633 12.58 17.59 -17.45
N GLN A 634 12.01 18.31 -16.48
CA GLN A 634 10.82 17.89 -15.73
C GLN A 634 9.54 18.00 -16.55
N GLN A 635 9.37 19.11 -17.29
CA GLN A 635 8.23 19.31 -18.21
C GLN A 635 8.20 18.24 -19.32
N TRP A 636 9.31 17.62 -19.62
CA TRP A 636 9.41 16.57 -20.64
C TRP A 636 9.09 15.17 -20.11
N ARG A 637 9.02 15.02 -18.82
CA ARG A 637 8.72 13.75 -18.15
C ARG A 637 7.23 13.65 -17.77
N SER A 638 6.53 14.75 -17.70
CA SER A 638 5.07 14.87 -17.56
C SER A 638 4.37 14.71 -18.92
#